data_58ecc43e52f4c11f33e184e90f68a5d5
#
_entry.id   58ecc43e52f4c11f33e184e90f68a5d5
#
_cell.length_a   1.000
_cell.length_b   1.000
_cell.length_c   1.000
_cell.angle_alpha   90.00
_cell.angle_beta   90.00
_cell.angle_gamma   90.00
#
_symmetry.space_group_name_H-M   'P 1'
#
loop_
_entity.id
_entity.type
_entity.pdbx_description
1 polymer ?
#
loop_
_entity_poly.entity_id
_entity_poly.type
_entity_poly.pdbx_seq_one_letter_code
_entity_poly.pdbx_strand_id
1 'polypeptide(L)'
;QLGVTEQTAKELLATYHNKVPFVKQLIYHTMDRAQQRGWIRTILGRKCRFNMWEPATFGMHKPQTFEDASLEHGSRNIKRAFTYKALNKLIQGSAADMTKQAMINLKEAGMTPMIQLHDELNISFETEQQADKIKEIMEQAVPLKVPNKVDFEDGECWGDIINNREEQFDEDF
;
A
#
# COMPACT_ATOMS: atom_id res chain seq x y z
N GLN A 1 16.40 -8.34 9.03
CA GLN A 1 16.65 -9.79 9.09
C GLN A 1 16.42 -10.23 10.53
N LEU A 2 15.56 -11.25 10.73
CA LEU A 2 15.15 -11.70 12.09
C LEU A 2 16.22 -12.54 12.82
N GLY A 3 17.41 -12.75 12.26
CA GLY A 3 18.48 -13.55 12.88
C GLY A 3 18.12 -15.03 13.12
N VAL A 4 17.08 -15.55 12.46
CA VAL A 4 16.59 -16.93 12.60
C VAL A 4 17.08 -17.82 11.47
N THR A 5 17.14 -19.16 11.70
CA THR A 5 17.49 -20.11 10.66
C THR A 5 16.40 -20.20 9.58
N GLU A 6 16.74 -20.67 8.39
CA GLU A 6 15.76 -20.88 7.30
C GLU A 6 14.63 -21.84 7.72
N GLN A 7 14.95 -22.87 8.50
CA GLN A 7 13.95 -23.81 9.01
C GLN A 7 12.97 -23.13 9.96
N THR A 8 13.47 -22.35 10.92
CA THR A 8 12.61 -21.58 11.83
C THR A 8 11.75 -20.57 11.09
N ALA A 9 12.28 -19.91 10.05
CA ALA A 9 11.51 -19.00 9.22
C ALA A 9 10.36 -19.70 8.48
N LYS A 10 10.59 -20.90 7.94
CA LYS A 10 9.55 -21.71 7.30
C LYS A 10 8.45 -22.13 8.29
N GLU A 11 8.81 -22.54 9.49
CA GLU A 11 7.87 -22.90 10.56
C GLU A 11 7.02 -21.71 11.01
N LEU A 12 7.63 -20.53 11.18
CA LEU A 12 6.92 -19.29 11.49
C LEU A 12 5.92 -18.92 10.39
N LEU A 13 6.33 -18.99 9.12
CA LEU A 13 5.44 -18.72 7.99
C LEU A 13 4.29 -19.72 7.90
N ALA A 14 4.56 -21.02 8.14
CA ALA A 14 3.53 -22.03 8.16
C ALA A 14 2.52 -21.79 9.29
N THR A 15 3.01 -21.45 10.48
CA THR A 15 2.17 -21.10 11.64
C THR A 15 1.31 -19.87 11.35
N TYR A 16 1.90 -18.82 10.77
CA TYR A 16 1.18 -17.61 10.36
C TYR A 16 0.07 -17.93 9.35
N HIS A 17 0.37 -18.68 8.30
CA HIS A 17 -0.63 -19.04 7.29
C HIS A 17 -1.75 -19.94 7.82
N ASN A 18 -1.45 -20.78 8.80
CA ASN A 18 -2.46 -21.60 9.47
C ASN A 18 -3.37 -20.76 10.39
N LYS A 19 -2.81 -19.79 11.11
CA LYS A 19 -3.58 -18.91 11.99
C LYS A 19 -4.38 -17.86 11.24
N VAL A 20 -3.88 -17.40 10.06
CA VAL A 20 -4.47 -16.33 9.27
C VAL A 20 -4.63 -16.76 7.81
N PRO A 21 -5.45 -17.81 7.54
CA PRO A 21 -5.54 -18.45 6.22
C PRO A 21 -6.08 -17.53 5.13
N PHE A 22 -6.90 -16.54 5.49
CA PHE A 22 -7.47 -15.58 4.54
C PHE A 22 -6.39 -14.74 3.81
N VAL A 23 -5.26 -14.46 4.45
CA VAL A 23 -4.16 -13.71 3.81
C VAL A 23 -3.62 -14.47 2.61
N LYS A 24 -3.35 -15.77 2.78
CA LYS A 24 -2.89 -16.64 1.69
C LYS A 24 -3.92 -16.74 0.57
N GLN A 25 -5.19 -16.88 0.91
CA GLN A 25 -6.29 -16.90 -0.06
C GLN A 25 -6.38 -15.58 -0.83
N LEU A 26 -6.25 -14.44 -0.14
CA LEU A 26 -6.28 -13.11 -0.75
C LEU A 26 -5.12 -12.92 -1.73
N ILE A 27 -3.90 -13.37 -1.38
CA ILE A 27 -2.73 -13.34 -2.27
C ILE A 27 -3.05 -14.07 -3.58
N TYR A 28 -3.43 -15.35 -3.50
CA TYR A 28 -3.69 -16.16 -4.70
C TYR A 28 -4.85 -15.62 -5.53
N HIS A 29 -5.94 -15.23 -4.89
CA HIS A 29 -7.11 -14.67 -5.58
C HIS A 29 -6.78 -13.37 -6.33
N THR A 30 -5.98 -12.51 -5.71
CA THR A 30 -5.56 -11.24 -6.33
C THR A 30 -4.59 -11.47 -7.47
N MET A 31 -3.66 -12.42 -7.31
CA MET A 31 -2.74 -12.82 -8.39
C MET A 31 -3.48 -13.44 -9.59
N ASP A 32 -4.41 -14.34 -9.32
CA ASP A 32 -5.22 -14.98 -10.36
C ASP A 32 -6.05 -13.94 -11.14
N ARG A 33 -6.71 -13.03 -10.44
CA ARG A 33 -7.43 -11.91 -11.09
C ARG A 33 -6.51 -11.03 -11.93
N ALA A 34 -5.31 -10.73 -11.43
CA ALA A 34 -4.33 -9.95 -12.20
C ALA A 34 -3.89 -10.71 -13.45
N GLN A 35 -3.69 -12.02 -13.35
CA GLN A 35 -3.32 -12.88 -14.48
C GLN A 35 -4.44 -12.96 -15.53
N GLN A 36 -5.66 -13.19 -15.13
CA GLN A 36 -6.81 -13.39 -16.03
C GLN A 36 -7.23 -12.08 -16.69
N ARG A 37 -7.44 -11.03 -15.90
CA ARG A 37 -8.02 -9.76 -16.36
C ARG A 37 -6.97 -8.75 -16.83
N GLY A 38 -5.72 -8.90 -16.42
CA GLY A 38 -4.64 -7.94 -16.68
C GLY A 38 -4.69 -6.69 -15.81
N TRP A 39 -5.56 -6.66 -14.79
CA TRP A 39 -5.65 -5.53 -13.85
C TRP A 39 -6.33 -5.93 -12.54
N ILE A 40 -6.06 -5.15 -11.50
CA ILE A 40 -6.76 -5.12 -10.22
C ILE A 40 -7.31 -3.70 -9.97
N ARG A 41 -8.24 -3.56 -9.03
CA ARG A 41 -8.76 -2.25 -8.62
C ARG A 41 -8.45 -1.99 -7.15
N THR A 42 -8.03 -0.77 -6.85
CA THR A 42 -7.91 -0.24 -5.49
C THR A 42 -9.29 0.00 -4.88
N ILE A 43 -9.31 0.40 -3.60
CA ILE A 43 -10.55 0.63 -2.85
C ILE A 43 -11.46 1.69 -3.50
N LEU A 44 -10.88 2.74 -4.10
CA LEU A 44 -11.63 3.77 -4.84
C LEU A 44 -11.77 3.47 -6.34
N GLY A 45 -11.47 2.24 -6.77
CA GLY A 45 -11.73 1.78 -8.12
C GLY A 45 -10.65 2.09 -9.15
N ARG A 46 -9.52 2.69 -8.76
CA ARG A 46 -8.40 2.95 -9.65
C ARG A 46 -7.78 1.64 -10.14
N LYS A 47 -7.56 1.51 -11.44
CA LYS A 47 -6.99 0.31 -12.06
C LYS A 47 -5.47 0.31 -11.99
N CYS A 48 -4.90 -0.76 -11.46
CA CYS A 48 -3.49 -1.12 -11.59
C CYS A 48 -3.35 -2.20 -12.65
N ARG A 49 -2.64 -1.92 -13.75
CA ARG A 49 -2.53 -2.80 -14.92
C ARG A 49 -1.27 -3.64 -14.90
N PHE A 50 -1.35 -4.83 -15.54
CA PHE A 50 -0.27 -5.80 -15.75
C PHE A 50 -0.19 -6.07 -17.25
N ASN A 51 0.45 -5.18 -17.98
CA ASN A 51 0.48 -5.20 -19.45
C ASN A 51 1.74 -5.87 -20.02
N MET A 52 2.71 -6.22 -19.15
CA MET A 52 3.92 -6.90 -19.58
C MET A 52 3.75 -8.41 -19.49
N TRP A 53 4.50 -9.13 -20.31
CA TRP A 53 4.42 -10.59 -20.46
C TRP A 53 5.81 -11.21 -20.32
N GLU A 54 5.82 -12.46 -19.91
CA GLU A 54 7.03 -13.27 -19.73
C GLU A 54 6.75 -14.74 -20.07
N PRO A 55 7.76 -15.58 -20.34
CA PRO A 55 7.59 -17.00 -20.50
C PRO A 55 6.90 -17.64 -19.29
N ALA A 56 6.05 -18.63 -19.53
CA ALA A 56 5.38 -19.37 -18.44
C ALA A 56 6.34 -20.31 -17.70
N THR A 57 7.52 -20.58 -18.23
CA THR A 57 8.57 -21.40 -17.62
C THR A 57 9.12 -20.77 -16.35
N PHE A 58 9.67 -21.60 -15.46
CA PHE A 58 10.34 -21.13 -14.25
C PHE A 58 11.67 -20.45 -14.62
N GLY A 59 11.97 -19.32 -13.99
CA GLY A 59 13.22 -18.57 -14.21
C GLY A 59 13.02 -17.06 -14.07
N MET A 60 14.13 -16.33 -14.12
CA MET A 60 14.10 -14.87 -14.23
C MET A 60 14.05 -14.47 -15.71
N HIS A 61 12.96 -13.84 -16.10
CA HIS A 61 12.76 -13.40 -17.47
C HIS A 61 12.64 -11.88 -17.54
N LYS A 62 13.09 -11.30 -18.65
CA LYS A 62 12.88 -9.88 -18.96
C LYS A 62 11.45 -9.72 -19.46
N PRO A 63 10.61 -8.91 -18.79
CA PRO A 63 9.25 -8.68 -19.26
C PRO A 63 9.22 -7.93 -20.60
N GLN A 64 8.32 -8.34 -21.46
CA GLN A 64 8.19 -7.83 -22.83
C GLN A 64 6.75 -7.39 -23.11
N THR A 65 6.50 -6.79 -24.27
CA THR A 65 5.14 -6.57 -24.78
C THR A 65 4.47 -7.92 -25.08
N PHE A 66 3.16 -7.93 -25.28
CA PHE A 66 2.45 -9.16 -25.68
C PHE A 66 2.92 -9.65 -27.06
N GLU A 67 3.12 -8.73 -27.96
CA GLU A 67 3.55 -8.99 -29.34
C GLU A 67 4.93 -9.63 -29.36
N ASP A 68 5.92 -9.03 -28.70
CA ASP A 68 7.29 -9.54 -28.65
C ASP A 68 7.38 -10.88 -27.94
N ALA A 69 6.73 -11.01 -26.78
CA ALA A 69 6.71 -12.26 -26.03
C ALA A 69 6.02 -13.39 -26.81
N SER A 70 4.95 -13.08 -27.55
CA SER A 70 4.24 -14.06 -28.37
C SER A 70 5.06 -14.50 -29.57
N LEU A 71 5.81 -13.59 -30.18
CA LEU A 71 6.69 -13.88 -31.31
C LEU A 71 7.85 -14.79 -30.87
N GLU A 72 8.46 -14.51 -29.73
CA GLU A 72 9.63 -15.24 -29.23
C GLU A 72 9.27 -16.61 -28.63
N HIS A 73 8.18 -16.71 -27.88
CA HIS A 73 7.87 -17.91 -27.08
C HIS A 73 6.57 -18.59 -27.48
N GLY A 74 5.77 -17.98 -28.35
CA GLY A 74 4.42 -18.43 -28.69
C GLY A 74 3.38 -17.99 -27.65
N SER A 75 2.21 -17.56 -28.12
CA SER A 75 1.14 -16.98 -27.31
C SER A 75 0.57 -17.89 -26.23
N ARG A 76 0.72 -19.22 -26.37
CA ARG A 76 0.27 -20.22 -25.40
C ARG A 76 1.29 -20.47 -24.27
N ASN A 77 2.52 -20.03 -24.45
CA ASN A 77 3.64 -20.31 -23.54
C ASN A 77 4.03 -19.08 -22.70
N ILE A 78 3.24 -18.04 -22.70
CA ILE A 78 3.49 -16.80 -21.96
C ILE A 78 2.42 -16.55 -20.92
N LYS A 79 2.79 -15.79 -19.87
CA LYS A 79 1.93 -15.32 -18.80
C LYS A 79 2.18 -13.84 -18.53
N ARG A 80 1.24 -13.17 -17.85
CA ARG A 80 1.46 -11.78 -17.45
C ARG A 80 2.56 -11.69 -16.39
N ALA A 81 3.49 -10.79 -16.62
CA ALA A 81 4.59 -10.51 -15.70
C ALA A 81 4.11 -9.75 -14.46
N PHE A 82 4.86 -9.86 -13.37
CA PHE A 82 4.68 -9.13 -12.11
C PHE A 82 3.37 -9.38 -11.37
N THR A 83 2.58 -10.39 -11.73
CA THR A 83 1.30 -10.65 -11.05
C THR A 83 1.48 -11.03 -9.58
N TYR A 84 2.66 -11.53 -9.17
CA TYR A 84 3.01 -11.77 -7.77
C TYR A 84 3.01 -10.50 -6.92
N LYS A 85 3.16 -9.30 -7.53
CA LYS A 85 3.05 -7.99 -6.87
C LYS A 85 1.60 -7.50 -6.72
N ALA A 86 0.60 -8.28 -7.18
CA ALA A 86 -0.77 -7.81 -7.29
C ALA A 86 -1.36 -7.41 -5.93
N LEU A 87 -1.18 -8.22 -4.88
CA LEU A 87 -1.67 -7.88 -3.55
C LEU A 87 -0.99 -6.61 -3.01
N ASN A 88 0.33 -6.50 -3.13
CA ASN A 88 1.04 -5.32 -2.68
C ASN A 88 0.54 -4.04 -3.40
N LYS A 89 0.36 -4.10 -4.74
CA LYS A 89 -0.23 -3.00 -5.51
C LYS A 89 -1.67 -2.68 -5.10
N LEU A 90 -2.46 -3.69 -4.71
CA LEU A 90 -3.81 -3.50 -4.20
C LEU A 90 -3.79 -2.73 -2.89
N ILE A 91 -3.02 -3.18 -1.91
CA ILE A 91 -2.97 -2.60 -0.57
C ILE A 91 -2.37 -1.20 -0.60
N GLN A 92 -1.14 -1.05 -1.11
CA GLN A 92 -0.46 0.25 -1.19
C GLN A 92 -1.20 1.25 -2.09
N GLY A 93 -1.78 0.76 -3.19
CA GLY A 93 -2.59 1.61 -4.06
C GLY A 93 -3.86 2.10 -3.37
N SER A 94 -4.50 1.26 -2.53
CA SER A 94 -5.67 1.65 -1.74
C SER A 94 -5.31 2.62 -0.63
N ALA A 95 -4.18 2.44 0.06
CA ALA A 95 -3.68 3.39 1.05
C ALA A 95 -3.42 4.77 0.40
N ALA A 96 -2.75 4.81 -0.75
CA ALA A 96 -2.55 6.05 -1.49
C ALA A 96 -3.85 6.72 -1.95
N ASP A 97 -4.89 5.94 -2.24
CA ASP A 97 -6.20 6.48 -2.56
C ASP A 97 -6.86 7.13 -1.33
N MET A 98 -6.69 6.53 -0.14
CA MET A 98 -7.21 7.09 1.13
C MET A 98 -6.56 8.45 1.43
N THR A 99 -5.23 8.54 1.37
CA THR A 99 -4.52 9.81 1.57
C THR A 99 -4.96 10.88 0.59
N LYS A 100 -5.12 10.55 -0.71
CA LYS A 100 -5.59 11.48 -1.71
C LYS A 100 -7.02 11.94 -1.47
N GLN A 101 -7.90 11.05 -1.03
CA GLN A 101 -9.27 11.42 -0.68
C GLN A 101 -9.29 12.33 0.55
N ALA A 102 -8.45 12.06 1.55
CA ALA A 102 -8.28 12.93 2.70
C ALA A 102 -7.85 14.35 2.28
N MET A 103 -6.87 14.46 1.37
CA MET A 103 -6.43 15.77 0.84
C MET A 103 -7.56 16.53 0.14
N ILE A 104 -8.41 15.84 -0.63
CA ILE A 104 -9.57 16.45 -1.31
C ILE A 104 -10.57 16.96 -0.27
N ASN A 105 -10.94 16.13 0.69
CA ASN A 105 -11.90 16.47 1.73
C ASN A 105 -11.42 17.64 2.61
N LEU A 106 -10.14 17.65 2.96
CA LEU A 106 -9.51 18.74 3.71
C LEU A 106 -9.57 20.06 2.92
N LYS A 107 -9.22 20.02 1.65
CA LYS A 107 -9.29 21.21 0.78
C LYS A 107 -10.73 21.74 0.66
N GLU A 108 -11.72 20.87 0.50
CA GLU A 108 -13.14 21.23 0.46
C GLU A 108 -13.61 21.83 1.79
N ALA A 109 -13.02 21.43 2.91
CA ALA A 109 -13.27 22.01 4.23
C ALA A 109 -12.47 23.30 4.52
N GLY A 110 -11.75 23.83 3.52
CA GLY A 110 -10.94 25.05 3.64
C GLY A 110 -9.58 24.87 4.29
N MET A 111 -9.13 23.62 4.51
CA MET A 111 -7.85 23.29 5.10
C MET A 111 -6.95 22.66 4.05
N THR A 112 -5.90 23.35 3.64
CA THR A 112 -5.04 22.90 2.54
C THR A 112 -3.79 22.22 3.09
N PRO A 113 -3.54 20.92 2.80
CA PRO A 113 -2.27 20.30 3.12
C PRO A 113 -1.11 21.01 2.42
N MET A 114 -0.05 21.32 3.17
CA MET A 114 1.14 22.01 2.69
C MET A 114 2.15 21.04 2.08
N ILE A 115 2.33 19.89 2.73
CA ILE A 115 3.26 18.83 2.32
C ILE A 115 2.56 17.49 2.46
N GLN A 116 2.81 16.57 1.53
CA GLN A 116 2.47 15.16 1.64
C GLN A 116 3.74 14.33 1.58
N LEU A 117 3.98 13.52 2.60
CA LEU A 117 5.07 12.55 2.65
C LEU A 117 4.49 11.15 2.89
N HIS A 118 4.48 10.29 1.86
CA HIS A 118 3.84 8.96 1.90
C HIS A 118 2.36 9.02 2.32
N ASP A 119 2.05 8.62 3.54
CA ASP A 119 0.74 8.59 4.19
C ASP A 119 0.54 9.72 5.20
N GLU A 120 1.54 10.58 5.38
CA GLU A 120 1.53 11.74 6.25
C GLU A 120 1.10 13.00 5.50
N LEU A 121 0.32 13.86 6.16
CA LEU A 121 -0.08 15.17 5.68
C LEU A 121 0.32 16.23 6.70
N ASN A 122 1.10 17.20 6.26
CA ASN A 122 1.49 18.36 7.07
C ASN A 122 0.56 19.53 6.76
N ILE A 123 -0.11 20.04 7.79
CA ILE A 123 -1.18 21.03 7.67
C ILE A 123 -0.99 22.08 8.76
N SER A 124 -1.04 23.37 8.40
CA SER A 124 -1.07 24.44 9.38
C SER A 124 -2.47 24.58 9.97
N PHE A 125 -2.56 24.79 11.28
CA PHE A 125 -3.79 25.05 11.99
C PHE A 125 -3.57 26.11 13.08
N GLU A 126 -4.63 26.76 13.53
CA GLU A 126 -4.56 27.86 14.51
C GLU A 126 -5.22 27.49 15.85
N THR A 127 -6.09 26.50 15.87
CA THR A 127 -6.86 26.10 17.07
C THR A 127 -6.95 24.58 17.19
N GLU A 128 -7.04 24.08 18.43
CA GLU A 128 -7.26 22.65 18.69
C GLU A 128 -8.52 22.10 18.00
N GLN A 129 -9.57 22.92 17.88
CA GLN A 129 -10.79 22.53 17.17
C GLN A 129 -10.54 22.29 15.68
N GLN A 130 -9.63 23.06 15.07
CA GLN A 130 -9.22 22.78 13.67
C GLN A 130 -8.41 21.49 13.59
N ALA A 131 -7.51 21.21 14.53
CA ALA A 131 -6.75 19.98 14.60
C ALA A 131 -7.66 18.75 14.72
N ASP A 132 -8.64 18.78 15.63
CA ASP A 132 -9.64 17.72 15.78
C ASP A 132 -10.44 17.49 14.49
N LYS A 133 -10.83 18.57 13.83
CA LYS A 133 -11.56 18.48 12.55
C LYS A 133 -10.71 17.92 11.42
N ILE A 134 -9.43 18.28 11.35
CA ILE A 134 -8.47 17.69 10.40
C ILE A 134 -8.39 16.18 10.60
N LYS A 135 -8.20 15.75 11.84
CA LYS A 135 -8.12 14.34 12.22
C LYS A 135 -9.41 13.58 11.83
N GLU A 136 -10.56 14.12 12.18
CA GLU A 136 -11.86 13.54 11.81
C GLU A 136 -12.02 13.37 10.29
N ILE A 137 -11.69 14.40 9.51
CA ILE A 137 -11.78 14.36 8.04
C ILE A 137 -10.85 13.29 7.45
N MET A 138 -9.65 13.15 7.98
CA MET A 138 -8.68 12.15 7.53
C MET A 138 -9.15 10.73 7.89
N GLU A 139 -9.62 10.51 9.12
CA GLU A 139 -10.13 9.22 9.58
C GLU A 139 -11.35 8.76 8.78
N GLN A 140 -12.22 9.69 8.36
CA GLN A 140 -13.45 9.43 7.63
C GLN A 140 -13.31 9.53 6.10
N ALA A 141 -12.10 9.78 5.59
CA ALA A 141 -11.89 10.03 4.17
C ALA A 141 -12.41 8.91 3.26
N VAL A 142 -12.29 7.65 3.70
CA VAL A 142 -12.82 6.48 3.02
C VAL A 142 -13.52 5.58 4.03
N PRO A 143 -14.79 5.20 3.81
CA PRO A 143 -15.50 4.32 4.72
C PRO A 143 -14.90 2.92 4.69
N LEU A 144 -14.41 2.46 5.84
CA LEU A 144 -13.87 1.13 6.06
C LEU A 144 -14.77 0.34 7.03
N LYS A 145 -14.69 -0.99 7.00
CA LYS A 145 -15.36 -1.87 7.98
C LYS A 145 -14.69 -1.84 9.36
N VAL A 146 -13.45 -1.38 9.42
CA VAL A 146 -12.67 -1.19 10.65
C VAL A 146 -12.37 0.29 10.80
N PRO A 147 -12.25 0.79 12.04
CA PRO A 147 -11.86 2.19 12.26
C PRO A 147 -10.51 2.48 11.61
N ASN A 148 -10.45 3.59 10.88
CA ASN A 148 -9.19 4.18 10.47
C ASN A 148 -8.77 5.17 11.56
N LYS A 149 -7.51 5.13 11.98
CA LYS A 149 -6.96 6.01 13.00
C LYS A 149 -5.83 6.82 12.43
N VAL A 150 -5.75 8.07 12.85
CA VAL A 150 -4.70 9.02 12.47
C VAL A 150 -3.90 9.33 13.73
N ASP A 151 -2.61 9.06 13.67
CA ASP A 151 -1.66 9.56 14.66
C ASP A 151 -1.44 11.05 14.40
N PHE A 152 -1.51 11.85 15.44
CA PHE A 152 -1.42 13.31 15.35
C PHE A 152 -0.28 13.81 16.23
N GLU A 153 0.56 14.60 15.64
CA GLU A 153 1.65 15.30 16.31
C GLU A 153 1.61 16.77 15.89
N ASP A 154 1.93 17.68 16.78
CA ASP A 154 1.96 19.11 16.54
C ASP A 154 3.23 19.76 17.09
N GLY A 155 3.54 20.94 16.58
CA GLY A 155 4.69 21.75 16.97
C GLY A 155 4.66 23.11 16.28
N GLU A 156 5.51 24.03 16.71
CA GLU A 156 5.62 25.35 16.08
C GLU A 156 6.16 25.26 14.66
N CYS A 157 6.97 24.25 14.38
CA CYS A 157 7.45 23.93 13.04
C CYS A 157 7.65 22.42 12.84
N TRP A 158 7.80 21.99 11.59
CA TRP A 158 8.01 20.58 11.25
C TRP A 158 9.27 19.96 11.90
N GLY A 159 10.31 20.78 12.11
CA GLY A 159 11.55 20.32 12.76
C GLY A 159 11.34 19.91 14.22
N ASP A 160 10.42 20.52 14.93
CA ASP A 160 10.13 20.21 16.34
C ASP A 160 9.54 18.80 16.48
N ILE A 161 8.67 18.40 15.54
CA ILE A 161 8.06 17.07 15.51
C ILE A 161 9.12 15.99 15.31
N ILE A 162 10.11 16.24 14.44
CA ILE A 162 11.21 15.30 14.18
C ILE A 162 12.07 15.12 15.42
N ASN A 163 12.44 16.23 16.07
CA ASN A 163 13.30 16.21 17.26
C ASN A 163 12.62 15.48 18.43
N ASN A 164 11.33 15.70 18.64
CA ASN A 164 10.56 15.02 19.68
C ASN A 164 10.47 13.50 19.46
N ARG A 165 10.46 13.03 18.20
CA ARG A 165 10.51 11.60 17.88
C ARG A 165 11.87 10.98 18.22
N GLU A 166 12.96 11.67 17.96
CA GLU A 166 14.32 11.17 18.28
C GLU A 166 14.50 11.04 19.81
N GLU A 167 14.01 12.00 20.61
CA GLU A 167 14.07 11.94 22.06
C GLU A 167 13.25 10.76 22.65
N GLN A 168 12.09 10.42 22.07
CA GLN A 168 11.29 9.27 22.51
C GLN A 168 11.95 7.92 22.21
N PHE A 169 12.71 7.80 21.13
CA PHE A 169 13.45 6.55 20.80
C PHE A 169 14.64 6.31 21.73
N ASP A 170 15.26 7.37 22.28
CA ASP A 170 16.38 7.25 23.19
C ASP A 170 15.95 6.90 24.63
N GLU A 171 14.70 7.16 25.03
CA GLU A 171 14.16 6.78 26.34
C GLU A 171 13.69 5.31 26.43
N ASP A 172 13.42 4.65 25.30
CA ASP A 172 12.91 3.25 25.26
C ASP A 172 14.03 2.20 25.07
N PHE A 173 15.32 2.57 25.14
CA PHE A 173 16.49 1.70 25.08
C PHE A 173 17.41 1.92 26.27
#